data_196ed73b9573491cd3ffb2ae1124263a
#
_entry.id   196ed73b9573491cd3ffb2ae1124263a
#
_cell.length_a   1.000
_cell.length_b   1.000
_cell.length_c   1.000
_cell.angle_alpha   90.00
_cell.angle_beta   90.00
_cell.angle_gamma   90.00
#
_symmetry.space_group_name_H-M   'P 1'
#
loop_
_entity.id
_entity.type
_entity.pdbx_description
1 polymer ?
#
loop_
_entity_poly.entity_id
_entity_poly.type
_entity_poly.pdbx_seq_one_letter_code
_entity_poly.pdbx_strand_id
1 'polypeptide(L)'
;MISRLPIRRAFVWLALLLVGTTACNTPVLTQGPRLAKSQTLRVLLDDQPQSLDPGQSQYSFENALLRVIGEPLLKPLPDLSGVTPAAADSYDVANNGTQYVFHLRKTAEWWDGTPVKAQDFVYAWRRLIDPRLAAPTGTFFAGAVTNGDKVSILDPQRDASKIDAGLQSLGLSAVDDYTFQVNLSRPDPAIVWLAAMPSSAPIRQDVVVKSGDKWSDSPDTLMTNGPYRVSEMVAGDHITLTPNPHYWGPRPAVTSITFDVVKDGAAALDRFKSGALDVMDVQPAQAAAVTADPQLAKRLVRTPALTVYWMAFHVTSPRLGNSRVRLALAEAIDRTAFIQQVFQGQGQPAETFIPEGMRGYSADLTGVQKFDVAQARAELASAGVSPAQLSGLRLSYDKTNDFRKATAAFVHDQLKANLGVNVALDPLDANTLGSRLASGDFDIAGPLGWTADYPDPADWYPIFLTTNSNNYSLYQNGHYDDLVNVAATDDDLGRRDQEYLQAQKQLVGDAPVVFLAQSVSWFLVQPYVRGVSASPVDDWPGELAPGRLYLLEH
;
A
#
# COMPACT_ATOMS: atom_id res chain seq x y z
N MET A 1 16.02 63.87 23.35
CA MET A 1 16.04 65.20 22.71
C MET A 1 15.12 65.11 21.54
N ILE A 2 13.88 65.65 21.67
CA ILE A 2 13.37 66.91 21.10
C ILE A 2 13.33 66.77 19.53
N SER A 3 12.23 66.94 18.79
CA SER A 3 10.87 67.47 19.03
C SER A 3 10.04 67.41 17.72
N ARG A 4 8.75 67.11 17.85
CA ARG A 4 7.57 67.85 17.35
C ARG A 4 7.41 68.17 15.84
N LEU A 5 6.38 67.62 15.26
CA LEU A 5 5.19 68.16 14.51
C LEU A 5 5.13 69.68 14.23
N PRO A 6 4.17 70.21 13.41
CA PRO A 6 3.31 69.79 12.30
C PRO A 6 3.28 70.83 11.16
N ILE A 7 2.43 70.69 10.11
CA ILE A 7 1.56 71.79 9.57
C ILE A 7 0.59 71.23 8.51
N ARG A 8 -0.69 71.52 8.71
CA ARG A 8 -1.83 71.47 7.79
C ARG A 8 -1.73 72.55 6.74
N ARG A 9 -2.25 72.27 5.54
CA ARG A 9 -3.04 73.31 4.79
C ARG A 9 -3.95 72.63 3.75
N ALA A 10 -5.23 72.99 3.86
CA ALA A 10 -6.32 72.74 2.94
C ALA A 10 -6.28 73.71 1.76
N PHE A 11 -6.72 73.27 0.59
CA PHE A 11 -7.33 74.16 -0.41
C PHE A 11 -8.43 73.42 -1.19
N VAL A 12 -9.41 74.16 -1.52
CA VAL A 12 -10.81 74.07 -1.86
C VAL A 12 -11.03 74.01 -3.36
N TRP A 13 -11.98 73.16 -3.83
CA TRP A 13 -12.91 73.25 -4.94
C TRP A 13 -12.46 73.61 -6.36
N LEU A 14 -12.78 72.71 -7.31
CA LEU A 14 -13.58 73.08 -8.50
C LEU A 14 -14.33 71.85 -9.05
N ALA A 15 -15.65 71.93 -9.05
CA ALA A 15 -16.55 70.94 -9.65
C ALA A 15 -16.67 71.18 -11.15
N LEU A 16 -16.46 70.11 -11.95
CA LEU A 16 -16.90 70.07 -13.35
C LEU A 16 -17.77 68.80 -13.53
N LEU A 17 -19.06 69.02 -13.70
CA LEU A 17 -20.04 68.03 -14.10
C LEU A 17 -19.75 67.62 -15.57
N LEU A 18 -19.28 66.38 -15.78
CA LEU A 18 -19.35 65.67 -17.03
C LEU A 18 -20.34 64.50 -16.86
N VAL A 19 -21.55 64.66 -17.43
CA VAL A 19 -22.51 63.55 -17.57
C VAL A 19 -21.98 62.59 -18.60
N GLY A 20 -21.26 61.59 -18.14
CA GLY A 20 -20.88 60.44 -18.94
C GLY A 20 -21.87 59.31 -18.67
N THR A 21 -22.58 58.86 -19.70
CA THR A 21 -23.41 57.65 -19.68
C THR A 21 -22.51 56.43 -19.38
N THR A 22 -22.39 56.09 -18.11
CA THR A 22 -21.78 54.82 -17.69
C THR A 22 -22.80 53.72 -17.96
N ALA A 23 -22.57 52.95 -19.02
CA ALA A 23 -23.13 51.63 -19.17
C ALA A 23 -22.74 50.81 -17.90
N CYS A 24 -23.71 50.47 -17.08
CA CYS A 24 -23.53 49.54 -15.95
C CYS A 24 -23.12 48.18 -16.56
N ASN A 25 -21.81 47.94 -16.72
CA ASN A 25 -21.29 46.58 -16.70
C ASN A 25 -21.39 46.09 -15.26
N THR A 26 -22.52 45.53 -14.90
CA THR A 26 -22.62 44.65 -13.73
C THR A 26 -21.58 43.54 -13.94
N PRO A 27 -20.60 43.37 -13.05
CA PRO A 27 -19.75 42.19 -13.13
C PRO A 27 -20.68 41.01 -13.01
N VAL A 28 -20.71 40.17 -14.04
CA VAL A 28 -21.31 38.84 -13.92
C VAL A 28 -20.46 38.15 -12.85
N LEU A 29 -21.00 38.11 -11.63
CA LEU A 29 -20.48 37.26 -10.58
C LEU A 29 -20.61 35.84 -11.14
N THR A 30 -19.53 35.31 -11.69
CA THR A 30 -19.44 33.89 -12.00
C THR A 30 -19.70 33.16 -10.68
N GLN A 31 -20.90 32.61 -10.55
CA GLN A 31 -21.20 31.78 -9.40
C GLN A 31 -20.14 30.69 -9.35
N GLY A 32 -19.46 30.60 -8.23
CA GLY A 32 -18.50 29.52 -8.02
C GLY A 32 -19.14 28.15 -8.26
N PRO A 33 -18.36 27.11 -8.46
CA PRO A 33 -18.87 25.77 -8.73
C PRO A 33 -19.89 25.36 -7.65
N ARG A 34 -21.08 24.92 -8.09
CA ARG A 34 -22.15 24.49 -7.20
C ARG A 34 -22.03 22.99 -6.92
N LEU A 35 -22.47 22.58 -5.72
CA LEU A 35 -22.58 21.16 -5.41
C LEU A 35 -23.69 20.51 -6.24
N ALA A 36 -23.44 19.30 -6.73
CA ALA A 36 -24.47 18.48 -7.38
C ALA A 36 -25.63 18.21 -6.41
N LYS A 37 -26.85 18.16 -6.96
CA LYS A 37 -28.04 17.85 -6.16
C LYS A 37 -28.00 16.41 -5.61
N SER A 38 -27.51 15.47 -6.41
CA SER A 38 -27.19 14.11 -5.98
C SER A 38 -25.71 14.03 -5.64
N GLN A 39 -25.40 13.60 -4.46
CA GLN A 39 -24.04 13.34 -3.98
C GLN A 39 -23.81 11.82 -3.96
N THR A 40 -24.02 11.16 -5.13
CA THR A 40 -23.80 9.73 -5.33
C THR A 40 -22.52 9.54 -6.12
N LEU A 41 -21.54 8.86 -5.54
CA LEU A 41 -20.26 8.50 -6.15
C LEU A 41 -20.31 7.04 -6.62
N ARG A 42 -19.89 6.78 -7.86
CA ARG A 42 -19.79 5.42 -8.43
C ARG A 42 -18.33 5.07 -8.69
N VAL A 43 -17.89 4.01 -8.04
CA VAL A 43 -16.49 3.54 -8.07
C VAL A 43 -16.46 2.15 -8.69
N LEU A 44 -15.48 1.88 -9.54
CA LEU A 44 -15.25 0.54 -10.07
C LEU A 44 -14.80 -0.39 -8.94
N LEU A 45 -15.28 -1.63 -8.99
CA LEU A 45 -14.75 -2.77 -8.25
C LEU A 45 -14.45 -3.90 -9.24
N ASP A 46 -13.20 -4.31 -9.33
CA ASP A 46 -12.74 -5.27 -10.35
C ASP A 46 -13.32 -6.66 -10.17
N ASP A 47 -13.61 -7.06 -8.94
CA ASP A 47 -14.22 -8.35 -8.64
C ASP A 47 -15.13 -8.27 -7.41
N GLN A 48 -15.95 -9.30 -7.24
CA GLN A 48 -16.80 -9.47 -6.07
C GLN A 48 -15.95 -9.77 -4.83
N PRO A 49 -16.07 -9.01 -3.72
CA PRO A 49 -15.44 -9.37 -2.46
C PRO A 49 -15.85 -10.77 -1.99
N GLN A 50 -14.88 -11.54 -1.58
CA GLN A 50 -15.12 -12.86 -1.00
C GLN A 50 -15.58 -12.76 0.45
N SER A 51 -15.09 -11.76 1.16
CA SER A 51 -15.48 -11.46 2.55
C SER A 51 -15.32 -9.97 2.84
N LEU A 52 -16.22 -9.43 3.67
CA LEU A 52 -16.07 -8.15 4.33
C LEU A 52 -15.77 -8.31 5.84
N ASP A 53 -15.36 -9.51 6.27
CA ASP A 53 -14.72 -9.73 7.56
C ASP A 53 -13.29 -9.20 7.51
N PRO A 54 -12.91 -8.16 8.28
CA PRO A 54 -11.56 -7.61 8.26
C PRO A 54 -10.46 -8.65 8.52
N GLY A 55 -10.77 -9.68 9.30
CA GLY A 55 -9.83 -10.77 9.60
C GLY A 55 -9.66 -11.79 8.47
N GLN A 56 -10.47 -11.75 7.41
CA GLN A 56 -10.42 -12.68 6.29
C GLN A 56 -10.12 -12.01 4.94
N SER A 57 -10.00 -10.68 4.90
CA SER A 57 -9.67 -9.94 3.69
C SER A 57 -8.30 -10.36 3.13
N GLN A 58 -8.27 -10.69 1.84
CA GLN A 58 -7.07 -11.12 1.11
C GLN A 58 -6.70 -10.20 -0.03
N TYR A 59 -7.66 -9.45 -0.56
CA TYR A 59 -7.51 -8.65 -1.77
C TYR A 59 -7.54 -7.15 -1.46
N SER A 60 -6.84 -6.39 -2.28
CA SER A 60 -6.75 -4.94 -2.13
C SER A 60 -8.13 -4.28 -2.25
N PHE A 61 -8.96 -4.70 -3.20
CA PHE A 61 -10.31 -4.17 -3.38
C PHE A 61 -11.26 -4.46 -2.20
N GLU A 62 -11.02 -5.53 -1.41
CA GLU A 62 -11.73 -5.77 -0.14
C GLU A 62 -11.28 -4.75 0.92
N ASN A 63 -9.96 -4.53 1.01
CA ASN A 63 -9.38 -3.53 1.91
C ASN A 63 -9.87 -2.11 1.58
N ALA A 64 -10.07 -1.79 0.31
CA ALA A 64 -10.63 -0.52 -0.14
C ALA A 64 -12.02 -0.25 0.45
N LEU A 65 -12.89 -1.26 0.47
CA LEU A 65 -14.19 -1.20 1.13
C LEU A 65 -14.06 -1.09 2.66
N LEU A 66 -13.21 -1.95 3.25
CA LEU A 66 -13.00 -2.00 4.69
C LEU A 66 -12.46 -0.68 5.25
N ARG A 67 -11.60 0.05 4.51
CA ARG A 67 -11.10 1.40 4.90
C ARG A 67 -12.22 2.44 4.99
N VAL A 68 -13.29 2.26 4.23
CA VAL A 68 -14.42 3.19 4.19
C VAL A 68 -15.47 2.87 5.25
N ILE A 69 -15.71 1.58 5.53
CA ILE A 69 -16.74 1.14 6.47
C ILE A 69 -16.22 0.86 7.88
N GLY A 70 -14.93 0.51 8.03
CA GLY A 70 -14.27 0.24 9.32
C GLY A 70 -13.38 1.39 9.76
N GLU A 71 -13.19 1.51 11.06
CA GLU A 71 -12.26 2.46 11.64
C GLU A 71 -11.38 1.78 12.67
N PRO A 72 -10.09 1.50 12.32
CA PRO A 72 -9.10 0.96 13.26
C PRO A 72 -8.68 1.98 14.32
N LEU A 73 -7.73 1.64 15.17
CA LEU A 73 -7.21 2.53 16.21
C LEU A 73 -6.59 3.81 15.64
N LEU A 74 -5.81 3.66 14.59
CA LEU A 74 -5.09 4.73 13.88
C LEU A 74 -5.40 4.65 12.38
N LYS A 75 -5.08 5.70 11.63
CA LYS A 75 -5.17 5.73 10.15
C LYS A 75 -3.86 6.22 9.54
N PRO A 76 -3.44 5.72 8.37
CA PRO A 76 -2.34 6.31 7.64
C PRO A 76 -2.64 7.76 7.26
N LEU A 77 -1.62 8.62 7.30
CA LEU A 77 -1.68 9.89 6.58
C LEU A 77 -1.62 9.60 5.07
N PRO A 78 -2.30 10.38 4.21
CA PRO A 78 -2.31 10.12 2.77
C PRO A 78 -0.93 10.11 2.10
N ASP A 79 0.04 10.85 2.65
CA ASP A 79 1.43 10.90 2.20
C ASP A 79 2.32 9.84 2.86
N LEU A 80 1.73 8.97 3.70
CA LEU A 80 2.41 7.91 4.46
C LEU A 80 3.56 8.41 5.35
N SER A 81 3.62 9.70 5.67
CA SER A 81 4.62 10.26 6.60
C SER A 81 4.44 9.78 8.05
N GLY A 82 3.32 9.15 8.36
CA GLY A 82 2.96 8.61 9.66
C GLY A 82 1.50 8.22 9.74
N VAL A 83 1.03 8.05 10.98
CA VAL A 83 -0.35 7.73 11.30
C VAL A 83 -1.04 8.88 12.04
N THR A 84 -2.36 8.92 12.00
CA THR A 84 -3.20 9.90 12.69
C THR A 84 -4.21 9.18 13.57
N PRO A 85 -4.68 9.79 14.69
CA PRO A 85 -5.77 9.27 15.50
C PRO A 85 -7.03 8.94 14.69
N ALA A 86 -7.64 7.77 14.99
CA ALA A 86 -8.88 7.31 14.40
C ALA A 86 -9.87 6.90 15.51
N ALA A 87 -10.18 5.62 15.72
CA ALA A 87 -10.99 5.19 16.85
C ALA A 87 -10.29 5.45 18.21
N ALA A 88 -8.96 5.52 18.24
CA ALA A 88 -8.22 6.04 19.38
C ALA A 88 -7.96 7.55 19.21
N ASP A 89 -8.08 8.33 20.30
CA ASP A 89 -7.69 9.74 20.36
C ASP A 89 -6.18 9.94 20.45
N SER A 90 -5.51 9.01 21.15
CA SER A 90 -4.07 9.03 21.42
C SER A 90 -3.59 7.64 21.81
N TYR A 91 -2.29 7.49 21.89
CA TYR A 91 -1.66 6.33 22.51
C TYR A 91 -0.40 6.75 23.27
N ASP A 92 -0.07 5.96 24.31
CA ASP A 92 1.18 6.09 25.06
C ASP A 92 2.07 4.88 24.78
N VAL A 93 3.38 5.10 24.80
CA VAL A 93 4.40 4.06 24.68
C VAL A 93 5.15 3.96 26.01
N ALA A 94 5.25 2.75 26.54
CA ALA A 94 5.88 2.50 27.84
C ALA A 94 6.79 1.24 27.78
N ASN A 95 7.47 0.97 28.87
CA ASN A 95 8.31 -0.23 29.03
C ASN A 95 9.33 -0.41 27.90
N ASN A 96 10.02 0.69 27.55
CA ASN A 96 11.03 0.70 26.47
C ASN A 96 10.47 0.16 25.13
N GLY A 97 9.29 0.64 24.71
CA GLY A 97 8.70 0.28 23.41
C GLY A 97 7.97 -1.08 23.40
N THR A 98 7.84 -1.77 24.54
CA THR A 98 7.15 -3.06 24.59
C THR A 98 5.70 -2.97 25.05
N GLN A 99 5.18 -1.80 25.37
CA GLN A 99 3.79 -1.59 25.76
C GLN A 99 3.22 -0.37 25.06
N TYR A 100 2.07 -0.56 24.43
CA TYR A 100 1.27 0.49 23.82
C TYR A 100 -0.09 0.55 24.49
N VAL A 101 -0.52 1.76 24.89
CA VAL A 101 -1.81 1.98 25.55
C VAL A 101 -2.61 2.95 24.68
N PHE A 102 -3.65 2.46 24.03
CA PHE A 102 -4.52 3.25 23.16
C PHE A 102 -5.72 3.77 23.95
N HIS A 103 -5.95 5.07 23.89
CA HIS A 103 -7.08 5.75 24.53
C HIS A 103 -8.19 5.97 23.50
N LEU A 104 -9.28 5.24 23.64
CA LEU A 104 -10.38 5.25 22.67
C LEU A 104 -11.25 6.51 22.81
N ARG A 105 -11.77 6.98 21.68
CA ARG A 105 -12.77 8.03 21.65
C ARG A 105 -14.05 7.55 22.34
N LYS A 106 -14.50 8.27 23.37
CA LYS A 106 -15.77 7.99 24.04
C LYS A 106 -16.99 8.29 23.16
N THR A 107 -16.79 8.98 22.03
CA THR A 107 -17.81 9.29 21.02
C THR A 107 -17.77 8.36 19.82
N ALA A 108 -16.88 7.36 19.82
CA ALA A 108 -16.88 6.33 18.77
C ALA A 108 -18.04 5.37 19.01
N GLU A 109 -18.91 5.25 18.01
CA GLU A 109 -20.10 4.40 18.04
C GLU A 109 -20.13 3.50 16.81
N TRP A 110 -20.73 2.33 16.98
CA TRP A 110 -21.15 1.48 15.89
C TRP A 110 -22.31 2.12 15.12
N TRP A 111 -22.59 1.65 13.91
CA TRP A 111 -23.66 2.23 13.11
C TRP A 111 -25.07 2.06 13.76
N ASP A 112 -25.22 1.19 14.74
CA ASP A 112 -26.45 1.02 15.54
C ASP A 112 -26.54 1.96 16.77
N GLY A 113 -25.51 2.81 16.96
CA GLY A 113 -25.44 3.77 18.06
C GLY A 113 -24.89 3.19 19.38
N THR A 114 -24.47 1.92 19.39
CA THR A 114 -23.79 1.37 20.58
C THR A 114 -22.33 1.84 20.65
N PRO A 115 -21.77 2.11 21.86
CA PRO A 115 -20.39 2.56 21.98
C PRO A 115 -19.38 1.49 21.51
N VAL A 116 -18.32 1.95 20.82
CA VAL A 116 -17.14 1.13 20.54
C VAL A 116 -16.28 1.06 21.80
N LYS A 117 -15.91 -0.15 22.22
CA LYS A 117 -15.17 -0.39 23.46
C LYS A 117 -13.83 -1.08 23.22
N ALA A 118 -12.93 -0.97 24.18
CA ALA A 118 -11.62 -1.63 24.15
C ALA A 118 -11.74 -3.16 23.99
N GLN A 119 -12.79 -3.77 24.56
CA GLN A 119 -13.05 -5.20 24.43
C GLN A 119 -13.32 -5.63 22.98
N ASP A 120 -13.84 -4.74 22.12
CA ASP A 120 -14.09 -5.03 20.71
C ASP A 120 -12.76 -5.16 19.95
N PHE A 121 -11.74 -4.36 20.31
CA PHE A 121 -10.38 -4.49 19.80
C PHE A 121 -9.66 -5.71 20.34
N VAL A 122 -9.81 -6.03 21.64
CA VAL A 122 -9.26 -7.27 22.22
C VAL A 122 -9.81 -8.48 21.47
N TYR A 123 -11.11 -8.50 21.21
CA TYR A 123 -11.75 -9.60 20.48
C TYR A 123 -11.24 -9.68 19.02
N ALA A 124 -11.18 -8.55 18.31
CA ALA A 124 -10.73 -8.49 16.92
C ALA A 124 -9.27 -8.99 16.79
N TRP A 125 -8.35 -8.48 17.61
CA TRP A 125 -6.94 -8.87 17.52
C TRP A 125 -6.68 -10.30 17.98
N ARG A 126 -7.45 -10.82 18.95
CA ARG A 126 -7.43 -12.24 19.31
C ARG A 126 -7.86 -13.12 18.14
N ARG A 127 -8.90 -12.71 17.39
CA ARG A 127 -9.34 -13.43 16.19
C ARG A 127 -8.27 -13.47 15.10
N LEU A 128 -7.50 -12.39 14.90
CA LEU A 128 -6.41 -12.35 13.92
C LEU A 128 -5.31 -13.36 14.26
N ILE A 129 -5.02 -13.56 15.56
CA ILE A 129 -3.98 -14.48 16.02
C ILE A 129 -4.49 -15.92 16.14
N ASP A 130 -5.81 -16.13 16.19
CA ASP A 130 -6.42 -17.44 16.31
C ASP A 130 -6.16 -18.29 15.04
N PRO A 131 -5.41 -19.40 15.13
CA PRO A 131 -5.10 -20.23 13.97
C PRO A 131 -6.33 -20.88 13.31
N ARG A 132 -7.49 -20.90 14.00
CA ARG A 132 -8.76 -21.40 13.46
C ARG A 132 -9.34 -20.46 12.40
N LEU A 133 -9.09 -19.15 12.51
CA LEU A 133 -9.49 -18.17 11.50
C LEU A 133 -8.57 -18.22 10.27
N ALA A 134 -7.29 -18.55 10.48
CA ALA A 134 -6.25 -18.52 9.44
C ALA A 134 -6.18 -17.15 8.71
N ALA A 135 -6.25 -16.07 9.53
CA ALA A 135 -6.25 -14.70 9.02
C ALA A 135 -5.01 -14.42 8.16
N PRO A 136 -5.14 -13.88 6.93
CA PRO A 136 -4.00 -13.59 6.05
C PRO A 136 -2.95 -12.68 6.70
N THR A 137 -3.40 -11.68 7.48
CA THR A 137 -2.52 -10.74 8.21
C THR A 137 -2.18 -11.21 9.63
N GLY A 138 -2.69 -12.37 10.07
CA GLY A 138 -2.57 -12.85 11.45
C GLY A 138 -1.12 -13.02 11.93
N THR A 139 -0.20 -13.37 11.02
CA THR A 139 1.22 -13.55 11.34
C THR A 139 1.91 -12.26 11.79
N PHE A 140 1.51 -11.10 11.29
CA PHE A 140 2.05 -9.80 11.73
C PHE A 140 1.70 -9.54 13.19
N PHE A 141 0.42 -9.73 13.54
CA PHE A 141 -0.05 -9.55 14.92
C PHE A 141 0.53 -10.60 15.86
N ALA A 142 0.63 -11.85 15.40
CA ALA A 142 1.23 -12.94 16.18
C ALA A 142 2.71 -12.67 16.48
N GLY A 143 3.48 -12.20 15.52
CA GLY A 143 4.90 -11.87 15.67
C GLY A 143 5.15 -10.69 16.61
N ALA A 144 4.23 -9.72 16.67
CA ALA A 144 4.35 -8.54 17.51
C ALA A 144 3.86 -8.78 18.95
N VAL A 145 2.65 -9.34 19.12
CA VAL A 145 1.97 -9.46 20.41
C VAL A 145 2.58 -10.55 21.30
N THR A 146 2.77 -10.27 22.59
CA THR A 146 3.26 -11.24 23.57
C THR A 146 2.45 -12.53 23.51
N ASN A 147 3.13 -13.67 23.42
CA ASN A 147 2.61 -15.03 23.24
C ASN A 147 1.92 -15.31 21.89
N GLY A 148 1.84 -14.36 20.98
CA GLY A 148 1.18 -14.53 19.68
C GLY A 148 1.78 -15.68 18.86
N ASP A 149 3.11 -15.71 18.72
CA ASP A 149 3.83 -16.77 18.00
C ASP A 149 3.49 -18.16 18.51
N LYS A 150 3.35 -18.30 19.84
CA LYS A 150 3.07 -19.60 20.47
C LYS A 150 1.66 -20.08 20.17
N VAL A 151 0.72 -19.15 20.01
CA VAL A 151 -0.69 -19.47 19.76
C VAL A 151 -0.92 -19.75 18.28
N SER A 152 -0.37 -18.91 17.41
CA SER A 152 -0.61 -18.97 15.95
C SER A 152 -0.12 -20.27 15.29
N ILE A 153 0.87 -20.95 15.89
CA ILE A 153 1.42 -22.22 15.36
C ILE A 153 0.69 -23.47 15.86
N LEU A 154 -0.30 -23.33 16.76
CA LEU A 154 -1.06 -24.47 17.27
C LEU A 154 -1.96 -25.06 16.19
N ASP A 155 -2.12 -26.38 16.22
CA ASP A 155 -2.97 -27.10 15.28
C ASP A 155 -4.45 -26.95 15.67
N PRO A 156 -5.31 -26.35 14.82
CA PRO A 156 -6.72 -26.12 15.13
C PRO A 156 -7.51 -27.40 15.46
N GLN A 157 -7.12 -28.55 14.92
CA GLN A 157 -7.82 -29.80 15.13
C GLN A 157 -7.36 -30.55 16.38
N ARG A 158 -6.08 -30.45 16.77
CA ARG A 158 -5.47 -31.20 17.88
C ARG A 158 -5.35 -30.40 19.17
N ASP A 159 -5.22 -29.08 19.07
CA ASP A 159 -4.83 -28.23 20.18
C ASP A 159 -5.94 -27.26 20.64
N ALA A 160 -7.23 -27.51 20.34
CA ALA A 160 -8.34 -26.59 20.59
C ALA A 160 -8.34 -25.97 22.00
N SER A 161 -8.19 -26.77 23.06
CA SER A 161 -8.14 -26.28 24.46
C SER A 161 -6.89 -25.44 24.74
N LYS A 162 -5.76 -25.75 24.10
CA LYS A 162 -4.54 -24.94 24.24
C LYS A 162 -4.68 -23.61 23.50
N ILE A 163 -5.36 -23.61 22.36
CA ILE A 163 -5.67 -22.38 21.62
C ILE A 163 -6.51 -21.46 22.50
N ASP A 164 -7.60 -21.95 23.07
CA ASP A 164 -8.47 -21.15 23.94
C ASP A 164 -7.72 -20.55 25.13
N ALA A 165 -6.90 -21.37 25.82
CA ALA A 165 -6.05 -20.89 26.93
C ALA A 165 -4.98 -19.90 26.42
N GLY A 166 -4.38 -20.17 25.28
CA GLY A 166 -3.38 -19.32 24.62
C GLY A 166 -3.93 -17.94 24.27
N LEU A 167 -5.12 -17.88 23.66
CA LEU A 167 -5.77 -16.62 23.30
C LEU A 167 -6.05 -15.73 24.53
N GLN A 168 -6.31 -16.32 25.70
CA GLN A 168 -6.45 -15.56 26.95
C GLN A 168 -5.11 -15.06 27.50
N SER A 169 -3.98 -15.69 27.12
CA SER A 169 -2.63 -15.33 27.56
C SER A 169 -1.95 -14.29 26.67
N LEU A 170 -2.59 -13.88 25.56
CA LEU A 170 -2.05 -12.85 24.69
C LEU A 170 -1.88 -11.52 25.41
N GLY A 171 -0.86 -10.78 25.04
CA GLY A 171 -0.58 -9.43 25.57
C GLY A 171 -1.63 -8.39 25.20
N LEU A 172 -2.91 -8.75 25.20
CA LEU A 172 -4.04 -7.90 24.80
C LEU A 172 -5.03 -7.77 25.94
N SER A 173 -5.31 -6.54 26.38
CA SER A 173 -6.26 -6.31 27.47
C SER A 173 -7.07 -5.03 27.30
N ALA A 174 -8.33 -5.06 27.70
CA ALA A 174 -9.12 -3.88 27.99
C ALA A 174 -8.91 -3.52 29.46
N VAL A 175 -8.19 -2.43 29.73
CA VAL A 175 -7.93 -1.93 31.09
C VAL A 175 -9.23 -1.37 31.67
N ASP A 176 -9.98 -0.67 30.82
CA ASP A 176 -11.36 -0.24 31.05
C ASP A 176 -12.10 -0.19 29.67
N ASP A 177 -13.33 0.33 29.65
CA ASP A 177 -14.15 0.38 28.43
C ASP A 177 -13.47 1.15 27.27
N TYR A 178 -12.56 2.08 27.56
CA TYR A 178 -11.95 3.00 26.59
C TYR A 178 -10.41 2.98 26.59
N THR A 179 -9.81 1.99 27.25
CA THR A 179 -8.35 1.84 27.31
C THR A 179 -7.96 0.46 26.84
N PHE A 180 -7.41 0.37 25.62
CA PHE A 180 -6.88 -0.87 25.03
C PHE A 180 -5.38 -0.90 25.17
N GLN A 181 -4.86 -1.93 25.85
CA GLN A 181 -3.43 -2.13 26.07
C GLN A 181 -2.92 -3.31 25.26
N VAL A 182 -1.78 -3.10 24.58
CA VAL A 182 -1.03 -4.12 23.83
C VAL A 182 0.35 -4.25 24.44
N ASN A 183 0.71 -5.45 24.87
CA ASN A 183 2.07 -5.79 25.29
C ASN A 183 2.74 -6.58 24.17
N LEU A 184 3.93 -6.15 23.75
CA LEU A 184 4.70 -6.74 22.68
C LEU A 184 5.75 -7.71 23.20
N SER A 185 6.12 -8.69 22.38
CA SER A 185 7.19 -9.66 22.69
C SER A 185 8.57 -8.99 22.74
N ARG A 186 8.75 -7.91 22.01
CA ARG A 186 9.95 -7.07 21.92
C ARG A 186 9.52 -5.66 21.51
N PRO A 187 10.38 -4.64 21.63
CA PRO A 187 10.09 -3.32 21.04
C PRO A 187 9.81 -3.48 19.55
N ASP A 188 8.74 -2.84 19.07
CA ASP A 188 8.35 -2.88 17.66
C ASP A 188 7.63 -1.57 17.29
N PRO A 189 8.35 -0.57 16.77
CA PRO A 189 7.75 0.69 16.34
C PRO A 189 6.76 0.55 15.18
N ALA A 190 6.80 -0.56 14.43
CA ALA A 190 5.87 -0.81 13.32
C ALA A 190 4.45 -1.13 13.80
N ILE A 191 4.24 -1.42 15.09
CA ILE A 191 2.92 -1.73 15.66
C ILE A 191 1.86 -0.64 15.37
N VAL A 192 2.27 0.62 15.22
CA VAL A 192 1.34 1.72 14.90
C VAL A 192 0.76 1.57 13.49
N TRP A 193 1.49 0.96 12.58
CA TRP A 193 1.02 0.63 11.24
C TRP A 193 0.07 -0.58 11.27
N LEU A 194 0.37 -1.59 12.08
CA LEU A 194 -0.55 -2.71 12.31
C LEU A 194 -1.86 -2.21 12.93
N ALA A 195 -1.78 -1.26 13.88
CA ALA A 195 -2.95 -0.60 14.48
C ALA A 195 -3.74 0.29 13.50
N ALA A 196 -3.18 0.55 12.31
CA ALA A 196 -3.81 1.33 11.23
C ALA A 196 -4.28 0.45 10.06
N MET A 197 -4.04 -0.86 10.08
CA MET A 197 -4.51 -1.79 9.03
C MET A 197 -6.04 -1.95 9.09
N PRO A 198 -6.72 -2.11 7.95
CA PRO A 198 -8.15 -2.43 7.94
C PRO A 198 -8.50 -3.67 8.76
N SER A 199 -7.63 -4.69 8.73
CA SER A 199 -7.80 -5.93 9.50
C SER A 199 -7.81 -5.73 11.01
N SER A 200 -7.21 -4.64 11.51
CA SER A 200 -7.16 -4.30 12.94
C SER A 200 -8.41 -3.58 13.47
N ALA A 201 -9.39 -3.28 12.60
CA ALA A 201 -10.64 -2.65 13.01
C ALA A 201 -11.38 -3.48 14.08
N PRO A 202 -12.15 -2.84 14.97
CA PRO A 202 -12.86 -3.56 16.04
C PRO A 202 -13.96 -4.45 15.46
N ILE A 203 -14.31 -5.51 16.15
CA ILE A 203 -15.37 -6.47 15.78
C ILE A 203 -16.31 -6.71 16.95
N ARG A 204 -17.60 -6.70 16.67
CA ARG A 204 -18.68 -6.99 17.63
C ARG A 204 -18.77 -8.50 17.91
N GLN A 205 -18.24 -8.92 19.07
CA GLN A 205 -18.28 -10.33 19.47
C GLN A 205 -19.69 -10.89 19.52
N ASP A 206 -20.64 -10.15 20.05
CA ASP A 206 -22.04 -10.59 20.18
C ASP A 206 -22.70 -10.86 18.81
N VAL A 207 -22.34 -10.07 17.79
CA VAL A 207 -22.83 -10.25 16.41
C VAL A 207 -22.20 -11.50 15.79
N VAL A 208 -20.87 -11.67 15.92
CA VAL A 208 -20.16 -12.85 15.39
C VAL A 208 -20.67 -14.13 16.05
N VAL A 209 -20.84 -14.14 17.38
CA VAL A 209 -21.36 -15.31 18.10
C VAL A 209 -22.78 -15.66 17.67
N LYS A 210 -23.62 -14.65 17.39
CA LYS A 210 -25.01 -14.86 16.96
C LYS A 210 -25.11 -15.33 15.51
N SER A 211 -24.29 -14.79 14.61
CA SER A 211 -24.42 -14.99 13.15
C SER A 211 -23.43 -16.02 12.59
N GLY A 212 -22.43 -16.45 13.39
CA GLY A 212 -21.35 -17.34 12.94
C GLY A 212 -20.53 -16.71 11.84
N ASP A 213 -19.95 -17.53 10.97
CA ASP A 213 -19.06 -17.09 9.86
C ASP A 213 -19.75 -16.18 8.83
N LYS A 214 -21.09 -16.08 8.88
CA LYS A 214 -21.89 -15.27 7.97
C LYS A 214 -22.18 -13.86 8.48
N TRP A 215 -21.54 -13.43 9.56
CA TRP A 215 -21.81 -12.12 10.17
C TRP A 215 -21.50 -10.95 9.23
N SER A 216 -20.58 -11.13 8.27
CA SER A 216 -20.17 -10.12 7.28
C SER A 216 -20.86 -10.23 5.92
N ASP A 217 -21.77 -11.21 5.73
CA ASP A 217 -22.40 -11.50 4.42
C ASP A 217 -23.64 -10.63 4.14
N SER A 218 -24.11 -9.86 5.11
CA SER A 218 -25.34 -9.07 4.99
C SER A 218 -25.18 -7.67 5.60
N PRO A 219 -25.75 -6.64 4.98
CA PRO A 219 -25.79 -5.28 5.56
C PRO A 219 -26.35 -5.21 6.97
N ASP A 220 -27.29 -6.10 7.31
CA ASP A 220 -27.95 -6.12 8.63
C ASP A 220 -27.08 -6.68 9.75
N THR A 221 -26.13 -7.54 9.42
CA THR A 221 -25.23 -8.19 10.38
C THR A 221 -23.80 -7.66 10.32
N LEU A 222 -23.39 -7.03 9.22
CA LEU A 222 -22.08 -6.40 9.08
C LEU A 222 -22.02 -5.13 9.93
N MET A 223 -21.60 -5.29 11.18
CA MET A 223 -21.48 -4.19 12.14
C MET A 223 -20.14 -3.48 11.98
N THR A 224 -20.17 -2.20 11.64
CA THR A 224 -18.98 -1.37 11.37
C THR A 224 -19.05 -0.03 12.09
N ASN A 225 -17.92 0.62 12.29
CA ASN A 225 -17.75 1.86 13.06
C ASN A 225 -17.17 3.02 12.23
N GLY A 226 -16.98 2.84 10.93
CA GLY A 226 -16.41 3.85 10.03
C GLY A 226 -17.41 4.91 9.58
N PRO A 227 -16.97 5.87 8.72
CA PRO A 227 -17.78 6.98 8.22
C PRO A 227 -18.97 6.55 7.35
N TYR A 228 -18.88 5.35 6.75
CA TYR A 228 -19.99 4.76 5.99
C TYR A 228 -20.31 3.35 6.52
N ARG A 229 -21.49 2.89 6.21
CA ARG A 229 -21.94 1.50 6.41
C ARG A 229 -22.43 0.92 5.10
N VAL A 230 -22.37 -0.38 4.98
CA VAL A 230 -23.03 -1.08 3.86
C VAL A 230 -24.54 -0.97 4.04
N SER A 231 -25.24 -0.51 3.01
CA SER A 231 -26.71 -0.43 2.98
C SER A 231 -27.33 -1.44 2.02
N GLU A 232 -26.57 -1.89 1.01
CA GLU A 232 -27.02 -2.88 0.03
C GLU A 232 -25.84 -3.70 -0.50
N MET A 233 -26.07 -4.99 -0.72
CA MET A 233 -25.13 -5.92 -1.35
C MET A 233 -25.88 -6.76 -2.38
N VAL A 234 -25.55 -6.58 -3.66
CA VAL A 234 -26.11 -7.36 -4.76
C VAL A 234 -24.98 -8.15 -5.39
N ALA A 235 -24.98 -9.46 -5.15
CA ALA A 235 -23.89 -10.34 -5.58
C ALA A 235 -23.65 -10.26 -7.10
N GLY A 236 -22.41 -10.00 -7.49
CA GLY A 236 -21.97 -9.88 -8.87
C GLY A 236 -22.40 -8.61 -9.59
N ASP A 237 -23.04 -7.65 -8.89
CA ASP A 237 -23.52 -6.39 -9.46
C ASP A 237 -22.96 -5.18 -8.73
N HIS A 238 -23.31 -4.96 -7.46
CA HIS A 238 -22.81 -3.80 -6.72
C HIS A 238 -22.88 -3.92 -5.20
N ILE A 239 -22.14 -3.04 -4.52
CA ILE A 239 -22.23 -2.78 -3.09
C ILE A 239 -22.46 -1.29 -2.88
N THR A 240 -23.53 -0.92 -2.15
CA THR A 240 -23.86 0.46 -1.85
C THR A 240 -23.57 0.79 -0.39
N LEU A 241 -22.85 1.89 -0.19
CA LEU A 241 -22.53 2.44 1.12
C LEU A 241 -23.33 3.73 1.34
N THR A 242 -23.80 3.94 2.57
CA THR A 242 -24.42 5.19 3.02
C THR A 242 -23.72 5.71 4.28
N PRO A 243 -23.72 7.03 4.55
CA PRO A 243 -23.09 7.58 5.75
C PRO A 243 -23.61 6.90 7.01
N ASN A 244 -22.68 6.54 7.89
CA ASN A 244 -22.99 6.08 9.23
C ASN A 244 -23.56 7.26 10.04
N PRO A 245 -24.81 7.19 10.53
CA PRO A 245 -25.44 8.28 11.27
C PRO A 245 -24.79 8.55 12.63
N HIS A 246 -24.05 7.58 13.17
CA HIS A 246 -23.40 7.60 14.47
C HIS A 246 -21.88 7.80 14.38
N TYR A 247 -21.36 8.09 13.17
CA TYR A 247 -19.93 8.34 13.02
C TYR A 247 -19.50 9.58 13.79
N TRP A 248 -18.48 9.47 14.62
CA TRP A 248 -17.96 10.53 15.49
C TRP A 248 -17.34 11.72 14.73
N GLY A 249 -16.86 11.50 13.52
CA GLY A 249 -16.20 12.51 12.69
C GLY A 249 -17.18 13.38 11.89
N PRO A 250 -16.67 14.27 11.04
CA PRO A 250 -17.50 15.11 10.19
C PRO A 250 -18.40 14.27 9.29
N ARG A 251 -19.65 14.70 9.13
CA ARG A 251 -20.58 14.03 8.22
C ARG A 251 -20.10 14.15 6.78
N PRO A 252 -19.96 13.05 6.05
CA PRO A 252 -19.58 13.07 4.65
C PRO A 252 -20.56 13.86 3.77
N ALA A 253 -20.04 14.61 2.78
CA ALA A 253 -20.88 15.30 1.80
C ALA A 253 -21.48 14.32 0.77
N VAL A 254 -20.72 13.29 0.37
CA VAL A 254 -21.21 12.19 -0.46
C VAL A 254 -22.21 11.37 0.36
N THR A 255 -23.43 11.26 -0.15
CA THR A 255 -24.54 10.60 0.56
C THR A 255 -24.73 9.14 0.14
N SER A 256 -24.06 8.69 -0.91
CA SER A 256 -24.00 7.30 -1.35
C SER A 256 -22.72 7.03 -2.12
N ILE A 257 -22.04 5.94 -1.81
CA ILE A 257 -20.96 5.39 -2.63
C ILE A 257 -21.43 4.03 -3.13
N THR A 258 -21.49 3.86 -4.45
CA THR A 258 -21.80 2.57 -5.07
C THR A 258 -20.55 2.02 -5.73
N PHE A 259 -20.14 0.84 -5.31
CA PHE A 259 -19.06 0.08 -5.91
C PHE A 259 -19.67 -0.89 -6.94
N ASP A 260 -19.51 -0.57 -8.21
CA ASP A 260 -20.02 -1.39 -9.33
C ASP A 260 -19.02 -2.49 -9.67
N VAL A 261 -19.43 -3.76 -9.62
CA VAL A 261 -18.59 -4.91 -9.97
C VAL A 261 -18.56 -5.06 -11.49
N VAL A 262 -17.40 -4.75 -12.10
CA VAL A 262 -17.23 -4.85 -13.56
C VAL A 262 -15.88 -5.48 -13.88
N LYS A 263 -15.90 -6.78 -14.19
CA LYS A 263 -14.68 -7.57 -14.47
C LYS A 263 -14.07 -7.28 -15.86
N ASP A 264 -14.86 -6.82 -16.81
CA ASP A 264 -14.41 -6.50 -18.16
C ASP A 264 -13.90 -5.04 -18.19
N GLY A 265 -12.59 -4.87 -18.35
CA GLY A 265 -11.97 -3.55 -18.35
C GLY A 265 -12.44 -2.65 -19.51
N ALA A 266 -12.79 -3.21 -20.68
CA ALA A 266 -13.30 -2.42 -21.79
C ALA A 266 -14.69 -1.88 -21.45
N ALA A 267 -15.57 -2.70 -20.86
CA ALA A 267 -16.89 -2.28 -20.38
C ALA A 267 -16.76 -1.24 -19.26
N ALA A 268 -15.80 -1.38 -18.33
CA ALA A 268 -15.52 -0.39 -17.30
C ALA A 268 -15.13 0.97 -17.90
N LEU A 269 -14.23 0.99 -18.88
CA LEU A 269 -13.82 2.21 -19.57
C LEU A 269 -14.97 2.87 -20.34
N ASP A 270 -15.86 2.10 -20.97
CA ASP A 270 -17.05 2.61 -21.64
C ASP A 270 -18.08 3.20 -20.64
N ARG A 271 -18.25 2.57 -19.49
CA ARG A 271 -19.07 3.13 -18.39
C ARG A 271 -18.47 4.45 -17.86
N PHE A 272 -17.16 4.54 -17.73
CA PHE A 272 -16.51 5.79 -17.33
C PHE A 272 -16.69 6.91 -18.38
N LYS A 273 -16.51 6.60 -19.66
CA LYS A 273 -16.72 7.56 -20.77
C LYS A 273 -18.14 8.08 -20.82
N SER A 274 -19.12 7.24 -20.56
CA SER A 274 -20.55 7.61 -20.54
C SER A 274 -21.00 8.33 -19.26
N GLY A 275 -20.13 8.44 -18.23
CA GLY A 275 -20.48 9.01 -16.93
C GLY A 275 -21.25 8.04 -16.04
N ALA A 276 -21.29 6.75 -16.35
CA ALA A 276 -21.86 5.72 -15.49
C ALA A 276 -20.90 5.27 -14.37
N LEU A 277 -19.63 5.58 -14.47
CA LEU A 277 -18.63 5.49 -13.40
C LEU A 277 -17.96 6.85 -13.19
N ASP A 278 -17.68 7.18 -11.94
CA ASP A 278 -17.03 8.43 -11.53
C ASP A 278 -15.54 8.24 -11.28
N VAL A 279 -15.15 7.07 -10.77
CA VAL A 279 -13.78 6.68 -10.46
C VAL A 279 -13.55 5.24 -10.91
N MET A 280 -12.42 4.99 -11.56
CA MET A 280 -11.95 3.64 -11.89
C MET A 280 -10.43 3.58 -11.90
N ASP A 281 -9.87 2.42 -11.60
CA ASP A 281 -8.47 2.10 -11.90
C ASP A 281 -8.28 1.84 -13.41
N VAL A 282 -7.06 1.97 -13.88
CA VAL A 282 -6.69 1.72 -15.28
C VAL A 282 -5.76 0.52 -15.35
N GLN A 283 -6.26 -0.56 -15.87
CA GLN A 283 -5.47 -1.77 -16.06
C GLN A 283 -4.44 -1.59 -17.20
N PRO A 284 -3.29 -2.31 -17.20
CA PRO A 284 -2.26 -2.18 -18.24
C PRO A 284 -2.80 -2.28 -19.68
N ALA A 285 -3.74 -3.18 -19.93
CA ALA A 285 -4.37 -3.33 -21.25
C ALA A 285 -5.10 -2.08 -21.75
N GLN A 286 -5.50 -1.18 -20.85
CA GLN A 286 -6.22 0.06 -21.17
C GLN A 286 -5.28 1.27 -21.32
N ALA A 287 -4.02 1.18 -20.84
CA ALA A 287 -3.08 2.30 -20.75
C ALA A 287 -2.90 3.04 -22.06
N ALA A 288 -2.72 2.31 -23.16
CA ALA A 288 -2.55 2.88 -24.49
C ALA A 288 -3.81 3.66 -24.95
N ALA A 289 -5.01 3.10 -24.74
CA ALA A 289 -6.26 3.77 -25.10
C ALA A 289 -6.52 5.03 -24.27
N VAL A 290 -6.20 4.99 -22.97
CA VAL A 290 -6.37 6.11 -22.04
C VAL A 290 -5.39 7.25 -22.38
N THR A 291 -4.14 6.94 -22.70
CA THR A 291 -3.14 7.96 -23.03
C THR A 291 -3.32 8.57 -24.42
N ALA A 292 -3.88 7.81 -25.37
CA ALA A 292 -4.17 8.28 -26.72
C ALA A 292 -5.39 9.22 -26.79
N ASP A 293 -6.29 9.14 -25.81
CA ASP A 293 -7.47 10.02 -25.71
C ASP A 293 -7.15 11.26 -24.86
N PRO A 294 -7.09 12.49 -25.45
CA PRO A 294 -6.76 13.71 -24.72
C PRO A 294 -7.76 14.05 -23.60
N GLN A 295 -9.01 13.56 -23.67
CA GLN A 295 -10.02 13.81 -22.64
C GLN A 295 -9.81 12.87 -21.45
N LEU A 296 -9.45 11.62 -21.69
CA LEU A 296 -9.11 10.67 -20.63
C LEU A 296 -7.76 11.01 -20.00
N ALA A 297 -6.76 11.36 -20.79
CA ALA A 297 -5.44 11.73 -20.29
C ALA A 297 -5.47 12.90 -19.28
N LYS A 298 -6.41 13.85 -19.44
CA LYS A 298 -6.62 14.96 -18.49
C LYS A 298 -7.29 14.54 -17.18
N ARG A 299 -7.95 13.38 -17.15
CA ARG A 299 -8.66 12.85 -16.00
C ARG A 299 -7.83 11.82 -15.24
N LEU A 300 -6.62 11.53 -15.73
CA LEU A 300 -5.74 10.51 -15.21
C LEU A 300 -5.00 11.01 -13.97
N VAL A 301 -5.18 10.32 -12.86
CA VAL A 301 -4.44 10.46 -11.61
C VAL A 301 -3.43 9.33 -11.54
N ARG A 302 -2.17 9.65 -11.26
CA ARG A 302 -1.10 8.67 -11.11
C ARG A 302 -0.51 8.78 -9.72
N THR A 303 -0.24 7.64 -9.11
CA THR A 303 0.45 7.59 -7.83
C THR A 303 1.44 6.40 -7.80
N PRO A 304 2.68 6.57 -7.34
CA PRO A 304 3.58 5.45 -7.14
C PRO A 304 2.95 4.46 -6.16
N ALA A 305 2.86 3.18 -6.54
CA ALA A 305 2.41 2.13 -5.63
C ALA A 305 3.58 1.58 -4.83
N LEU A 306 3.32 1.05 -3.64
CA LEU A 306 4.36 0.44 -2.81
C LEU A 306 4.66 -1.00 -3.26
N THR A 307 4.98 -1.17 -4.54
CA THR A 307 5.31 -2.46 -5.16
C THR A 307 6.57 -2.33 -5.98
N VAL A 308 7.59 -3.14 -5.68
CA VAL A 308 8.83 -3.21 -6.45
C VAL A 308 9.01 -4.62 -7.01
N TYR A 309 9.44 -4.70 -8.27
CA TYR A 309 9.74 -5.95 -8.96
C TYR A 309 11.23 -6.09 -9.22
N TRP A 310 11.73 -7.33 -9.12
CA TRP A 310 13.14 -7.66 -9.34
C TRP A 310 13.31 -9.06 -9.93
N MET A 311 14.52 -9.34 -10.48
CA MET A 311 14.99 -10.71 -10.74
C MET A 311 15.97 -11.11 -9.64
N ALA A 312 15.82 -12.30 -9.08
CA ALA A 312 16.74 -12.83 -8.08
C ALA A 312 17.91 -13.56 -8.75
N PHE A 313 19.11 -13.36 -8.20
CA PHE A 313 20.29 -14.14 -8.54
C PHE A 313 20.54 -15.21 -7.48
N HIS A 314 20.92 -16.41 -7.88
CA HIS A 314 21.40 -17.43 -6.95
C HIS A 314 22.84 -17.07 -6.52
N VAL A 315 23.01 -16.28 -5.45
CA VAL A 315 24.29 -15.66 -5.08
C VAL A 315 25.36 -16.65 -4.60
N THR A 316 24.99 -17.86 -4.21
CA THR A 316 25.93 -18.92 -3.84
C THR A 316 26.37 -19.80 -5.04
N SER A 317 25.81 -19.57 -6.22
CA SER A 317 26.22 -20.24 -7.47
C SER A 317 27.65 -19.83 -7.85
N PRO A 318 28.51 -20.74 -8.31
CA PRO A 318 29.87 -20.40 -8.71
C PRO A 318 29.98 -19.33 -9.79
N ARG A 319 28.97 -19.21 -10.67
CA ARG A 319 28.92 -18.23 -11.77
C ARG A 319 28.41 -16.86 -11.31
N LEU A 320 27.62 -16.81 -10.25
CA LEU A 320 26.96 -15.58 -9.75
C LEU A 320 27.41 -15.20 -8.33
N GLY A 321 28.40 -15.88 -7.75
CA GLY A 321 28.92 -15.59 -6.42
C GLY A 321 29.63 -14.23 -6.31
N ASN A 322 30.22 -13.74 -7.40
CA ASN A 322 30.90 -12.44 -7.43
C ASN A 322 29.89 -11.29 -7.62
N SER A 323 29.84 -10.35 -6.69
CA SER A 323 28.90 -9.20 -6.75
C SER A 323 29.13 -8.31 -7.98
N ARG A 324 30.37 -8.16 -8.48
CA ARG A 324 30.65 -7.41 -9.71
C ARG A 324 29.99 -8.04 -10.94
N VAL A 325 29.90 -9.36 -11.00
CA VAL A 325 29.17 -10.07 -12.08
C VAL A 325 27.69 -9.75 -11.98
N ARG A 326 27.13 -9.76 -10.78
CA ARG A 326 25.69 -9.43 -10.57
C ARG A 326 25.40 -7.97 -10.88
N LEU A 327 26.26 -7.04 -10.46
CA LEU A 327 26.17 -5.62 -10.82
C LEU A 327 26.22 -5.43 -12.34
N ALA A 328 27.14 -6.09 -13.03
CA ALA A 328 27.22 -6.03 -14.49
C ALA A 328 25.93 -6.49 -15.17
N LEU A 329 25.32 -7.58 -14.68
CA LEU A 329 24.01 -8.05 -15.21
C LEU A 329 22.91 -7.03 -14.90
N ALA A 330 22.92 -6.39 -13.73
CA ALA A 330 21.93 -5.37 -13.35
C ALA A 330 22.08 -4.08 -14.16
N GLU A 331 23.30 -3.61 -14.39
CA GLU A 331 23.62 -2.41 -15.18
C GLU A 331 23.38 -2.59 -16.68
N ALA A 332 23.21 -3.83 -17.14
CA ALA A 332 22.89 -4.14 -18.54
C ALA A 332 21.39 -4.06 -18.88
N ILE A 333 20.51 -3.79 -17.90
CA ILE A 333 19.05 -3.76 -18.08
C ILE A 333 18.56 -2.31 -18.17
N ASP A 334 18.04 -1.93 -19.34
CA ASP A 334 17.36 -0.64 -19.56
C ASP A 334 15.96 -0.64 -18.94
N ARG A 335 15.86 -0.07 -17.74
CA ARG A 335 14.60 0.00 -16.99
C ARG A 335 13.58 0.93 -17.63
N THR A 336 14.03 1.98 -18.33
CA THR A 336 13.13 2.88 -19.07
C THR A 336 12.46 2.15 -20.22
N ALA A 337 13.24 1.38 -20.99
CA ALA A 337 12.69 0.51 -22.03
C ALA A 337 11.78 -0.58 -21.43
N PHE A 338 12.12 -1.13 -20.27
CA PHE A 338 11.28 -2.11 -19.55
C PHE A 338 9.91 -1.54 -19.21
N ILE A 339 9.86 -0.32 -18.64
CA ILE A 339 8.60 0.35 -18.32
C ILE A 339 7.74 0.55 -19.57
N GLN A 340 8.32 0.94 -20.68
CA GLN A 340 7.56 1.17 -21.91
C GLN A 340 7.06 -0.14 -22.55
N GLN A 341 7.89 -1.18 -22.57
CA GLN A 341 7.60 -2.41 -23.33
C GLN A 341 6.82 -3.44 -22.51
N VAL A 342 7.05 -3.52 -21.21
CA VAL A 342 6.45 -4.54 -20.33
C VAL A 342 5.36 -3.95 -19.44
N PHE A 343 5.60 -2.81 -18.81
CA PHE A 343 4.62 -2.12 -17.95
C PHE A 343 3.64 -1.20 -18.69
N GLN A 344 3.83 -1.02 -20.02
CA GLN A 344 2.98 -0.15 -20.84
C GLN A 344 2.85 1.28 -20.27
N GLY A 345 3.93 1.77 -19.62
CA GLY A 345 3.99 3.07 -19.00
C GLY A 345 3.46 3.16 -17.56
N GLN A 346 2.90 2.09 -17.01
CA GLN A 346 2.35 2.06 -15.63
C GLN A 346 3.39 1.69 -14.58
N GLY A 347 4.58 2.21 -14.70
CA GLY A 347 5.68 2.00 -13.78
C GLY A 347 6.69 3.12 -13.84
N GLN A 348 7.65 3.06 -12.94
CA GLN A 348 8.86 3.85 -12.95
C GLN A 348 10.09 2.97 -12.70
N PRO A 349 11.28 3.33 -13.21
CA PRO A 349 12.50 2.57 -12.93
C PRO A 349 12.74 2.40 -11.44
N ALA A 350 13.03 1.18 -10.99
CA ALA A 350 13.51 0.92 -9.65
C ALA A 350 14.99 0.51 -9.69
N GLU A 351 15.81 1.20 -8.93
CA GLU A 351 17.25 0.93 -8.78
C GLU A 351 17.60 0.60 -7.33
N THR A 352 16.62 0.62 -6.45
CA THR A 352 16.74 0.35 -5.02
C THR A 352 15.54 -0.43 -4.52
N PHE A 353 15.66 -0.98 -3.29
CA PHE A 353 14.68 -1.90 -2.72
C PHE A 353 13.43 -1.18 -2.20
N ILE A 354 13.61 -0.09 -1.44
CA ILE A 354 12.47 0.64 -0.87
C ILE A 354 11.82 1.53 -1.94
N PRO A 355 10.50 1.43 -2.16
CA PRO A 355 9.81 2.21 -3.17
C PRO A 355 9.74 3.70 -2.81
N GLU A 356 9.73 4.54 -3.84
CA GLU A 356 9.40 5.96 -3.67
C GLU A 356 7.99 6.12 -3.08
N GLY A 357 7.83 7.06 -2.16
CA GLY A 357 6.58 7.28 -1.43
C GLY A 357 6.48 6.53 -0.09
N MET A 358 7.50 5.74 0.28
CA MET A 358 7.59 5.08 1.56
C MET A 358 8.75 5.62 2.40
N ARG A 359 8.59 5.62 3.72
CA ARG A 359 9.68 5.91 4.66
C ARG A 359 10.87 4.97 4.38
N GLY A 360 12.09 5.49 4.44
CA GLY A 360 13.30 4.73 4.15
C GLY A 360 13.72 4.73 2.67
N TYR A 361 12.91 5.30 1.76
CA TYR A 361 13.36 5.56 0.39
C TYR A 361 14.54 6.54 0.39
N SER A 362 15.56 6.25 -0.41
CA SER A 362 16.72 7.12 -0.58
C SER A 362 17.08 7.28 -2.05
N ALA A 363 16.93 8.51 -2.54
CA ALA A 363 17.37 8.87 -3.89
C ALA A 363 18.90 8.77 -4.07
N ASP A 364 19.68 8.83 -2.99
CA ASP A 364 21.14 8.70 -3.05
C ASP A 364 21.62 7.30 -3.43
N LEU A 365 20.74 6.30 -3.35
CA LEU A 365 21.03 4.92 -3.75
C LEU A 365 20.62 4.63 -5.19
N THR A 366 19.90 5.53 -5.84
CA THR A 366 19.68 5.45 -7.28
C THR A 366 21.02 5.69 -7.98
N GLY A 367 21.29 4.90 -9.01
CA GLY A 367 22.56 4.97 -9.74
C GLY A 367 23.53 3.84 -9.44
N VAL A 368 23.40 3.08 -8.33
CA VAL A 368 24.25 1.92 -8.06
C VAL A 368 24.01 0.79 -9.07
N GLN A 369 22.75 0.55 -9.44
CA GLN A 369 22.37 -0.41 -10.48
C GLN A 369 21.83 0.29 -11.74
N LYS A 370 22.28 1.52 -12.00
CA LYS A 370 21.84 2.30 -13.16
C LYS A 370 22.23 1.61 -14.47
N PHE A 371 21.36 1.73 -15.49
CA PHE A 371 21.65 1.25 -16.81
C PHE A 371 22.88 1.95 -17.41
N ASP A 372 23.97 1.19 -17.55
CA ASP A 372 25.22 1.64 -18.16
C ASP A 372 25.97 0.43 -18.74
N VAL A 373 25.87 0.24 -20.04
CA VAL A 373 26.50 -0.89 -20.75
C VAL A 373 28.03 -0.83 -20.69
N ALA A 374 28.62 0.37 -20.67
CA ALA A 374 30.07 0.52 -20.60
C ALA A 374 30.59 0.10 -19.21
N GLN A 375 29.90 0.56 -18.16
CA GLN A 375 30.20 0.16 -16.79
C GLN A 375 30.00 -1.36 -16.59
N ALA A 376 28.88 -1.90 -17.06
CA ALA A 376 28.56 -3.34 -16.98
C ALA A 376 29.67 -4.21 -17.59
N ARG A 377 30.22 -3.81 -18.75
CA ARG A 377 31.36 -4.50 -19.39
C ARG A 377 32.64 -4.34 -18.57
N ALA A 378 32.88 -3.18 -17.98
CA ALA A 378 34.03 -2.94 -17.11
C ALA A 378 33.96 -3.79 -15.84
N GLU A 379 32.78 -3.97 -15.24
CA GLU A 379 32.57 -4.84 -14.08
C GLU A 379 32.87 -6.30 -14.42
N LEU A 380 32.40 -6.83 -15.56
CA LEU A 380 32.75 -8.19 -16.02
C LEU A 380 34.26 -8.36 -16.24
N ALA A 381 34.91 -7.39 -16.90
CA ALA A 381 36.34 -7.40 -17.12
C ALA A 381 37.12 -7.38 -15.78
N SER A 382 36.71 -6.55 -14.82
CA SER A 382 37.27 -6.47 -13.47
C SER A 382 37.09 -7.75 -12.67
N ALA A 383 35.98 -8.46 -12.91
CA ALA A 383 35.69 -9.78 -12.32
C ALA A 383 36.50 -10.91 -13.00
N GLY A 384 37.15 -10.66 -14.14
CA GLY A 384 37.84 -11.68 -14.94
C GLY A 384 36.87 -12.67 -15.60
N VAL A 385 35.63 -12.26 -15.85
CA VAL A 385 34.55 -13.13 -16.37
C VAL A 385 34.16 -12.71 -17.78
N SER A 386 34.21 -13.64 -18.72
CA SER A 386 33.77 -13.41 -20.09
C SER A 386 32.25 -13.67 -20.24
N PRO A 387 31.58 -13.04 -21.21
CA PRO A 387 30.17 -13.30 -21.51
C PRO A 387 29.88 -14.79 -21.82
N ALA A 388 30.83 -15.49 -22.43
CA ALA A 388 30.69 -16.91 -22.74
C ALA A 388 30.57 -17.80 -21.48
N GLN A 389 31.24 -17.43 -20.38
CA GLN A 389 31.15 -18.16 -19.11
C GLN A 389 29.79 -17.99 -18.42
N LEU A 390 29.06 -16.91 -18.73
CA LEU A 390 27.72 -16.64 -18.21
C LEU A 390 26.62 -17.11 -19.14
N SER A 391 26.93 -17.44 -20.40
CA SER A 391 25.92 -17.97 -21.33
C SER A 391 25.41 -19.32 -20.86
N GLY A 392 24.12 -19.59 -21.07
CA GLY A 392 23.44 -20.79 -20.58
C GLY A 392 23.06 -20.75 -19.08
N LEU A 393 23.22 -19.60 -18.38
CA LEU A 393 22.55 -19.39 -17.09
C LEU A 393 21.05 -19.56 -17.28
N ARG A 394 20.39 -20.33 -16.42
CA ARG A 394 18.94 -20.56 -16.49
C ARG A 394 18.20 -19.34 -15.93
N LEU A 395 17.31 -18.75 -16.72
CA LEU A 395 16.36 -17.75 -16.30
C LEU A 395 15.00 -18.41 -16.13
N SER A 396 14.67 -18.74 -14.88
CA SER A 396 13.45 -19.48 -14.51
C SER A 396 12.29 -18.49 -14.24
N TYR A 397 11.14 -18.76 -14.87
CA TYR A 397 9.97 -17.89 -14.75
C TYR A 397 8.66 -18.67 -14.87
N ASP A 398 7.57 -18.11 -14.33
CA ASP A 398 6.23 -18.66 -14.49
C ASP A 398 5.68 -18.33 -15.88
N LYS A 399 5.52 -19.37 -16.71
CA LYS A 399 5.01 -19.28 -18.08
C LYS A 399 3.50 -19.05 -18.18
N THR A 400 2.76 -19.21 -17.08
CA THR A 400 1.30 -19.05 -17.06
C THR A 400 0.88 -17.60 -16.86
N ASN A 401 1.82 -16.74 -16.45
CA ASN A 401 1.63 -15.31 -16.24
C ASN A 401 2.31 -14.50 -17.35
N ASP A 402 1.52 -13.76 -18.15
CA ASP A 402 2.02 -13.02 -19.31
C ASP A 402 3.02 -11.91 -18.94
N PHE A 403 2.84 -11.24 -17.82
CA PHE A 403 3.79 -10.24 -17.33
C PHE A 403 5.16 -10.89 -17.01
N ARG A 404 5.16 -12.04 -16.32
CA ARG A 404 6.39 -12.77 -15.99
C ARG A 404 7.09 -13.29 -17.25
N LYS A 405 6.34 -13.76 -18.20
CA LYS A 405 6.85 -14.21 -19.50
C LYS A 405 7.47 -13.04 -20.29
N ALA A 406 6.78 -11.90 -20.38
CA ALA A 406 7.29 -10.72 -21.07
C ALA A 406 8.56 -10.17 -20.39
N THR A 407 8.61 -10.15 -19.05
CA THR A 407 9.78 -9.75 -18.28
C THR A 407 10.97 -10.65 -18.55
N ALA A 408 10.79 -11.98 -18.52
CA ALA A 408 11.86 -12.93 -18.78
C ALA A 408 12.44 -12.79 -20.20
N ALA A 409 11.58 -12.61 -21.20
CA ALA A 409 11.99 -12.33 -22.58
C ALA A 409 12.78 -11.02 -22.68
N PHE A 410 12.28 -9.95 -22.07
CA PHE A 410 12.96 -8.65 -22.06
C PHE A 410 14.36 -8.75 -21.44
N VAL A 411 14.48 -9.35 -20.25
CA VAL A 411 15.78 -9.50 -19.55
C VAL A 411 16.75 -10.34 -20.39
N HIS A 412 16.30 -11.46 -21.00
CA HIS A 412 17.10 -12.25 -21.92
C HIS A 412 17.66 -11.39 -23.07
N ASP A 413 16.80 -10.62 -23.74
CA ASP A 413 17.17 -9.82 -24.90
C ASP A 413 18.16 -8.69 -24.52
N GLN A 414 17.97 -8.05 -23.37
CA GLN A 414 18.88 -7.01 -22.85
C GLN A 414 20.27 -7.59 -22.54
N LEU A 415 20.36 -8.71 -21.83
CA LEU A 415 21.63 -9.34 -21.49
C LEU A 415 22.39 -9.80 -22.75
N LYS A 416 21.66 -10.33 -23.72
CA LYS A 416 22.24 -10.74 -25.01
C LYS A 416 22.74 -9.56 -25.84
N ALA A 417 21.92 -8.50 -25.97
CA ALA A 417 22.26 -7.34 -26.79
C ALA A 417 23.40 -6.52 -26.17
N ASN A 418 23.37 -6.29 -24.85
CA ASN A 418 24.26 -5.36 -24.16
C ASN A 418 25.59 -6.00 -23.74
N LEU A 419 25.56 -7.26 -23.31
CA LEU A 419 26.75 -7.98 -22.83
C LEU A 419 27.17 -9.18 -23.70
N GLY A 420 26.34 -9.64 -24.62
CA GLY A 420 26.58 -10.90 -25.33
C GLY A 420 26.33 -12.16 -24.47
N VAL A 421 25.68 -11.99 -23.31
CA VAL A 421 25.32 -13.10 -22.41
C VAL A 421 24.00 -13.70 -22.86
N ASN A 422 24.04 -14.93 -23.39
CA ASN A 422 22.85 -15.64 -23.85
C ASN A 422 22.33 -16.57 -22.75
N VAL A 423 21.43 -16.07 -21.88
CA VAL A 423 20.79 -16.87 -20.84
C VAL A 423 19.77 -17.85 -21.45
N ALA A 424 19.58 -19.00 -20.83
CA ALA A 424 18.60 -20.00 -21.25
C ALA A 424 17.25 -19.73 -20.57
N LEU A 425 16.21 -19.43 -21.34
CA LEU A 425 14.85 -19.29 -20.81
C LEU A 425 14.35 -20.63 -20.30
N ASP A 426 13.88 -20.68 -19.05
CA ASP A 426 13.40 -21.89 -18.34
C ASP A 426 11.94 -21.66 -17.88
N PRO A 427 10.95 -21.91 -18.79
CA PRO A 427 9.54 -21.69 -18.53
C PRO A 427 8.95 -22.80 -17.65
N LEU A 428 8.45 -22.45 -16.48
CA LEU A 428 7.89 -23.35 -15.48
C LEU A 428 6.40 -23.02 -15.23
N ASP A 429 5.68 -23.93 -14.60
CA ASP A 429 4.43 -23.56 -13.91
C ASP A 429 4.73 -22.95 -12.53
N ALA A 430 3.75 -22.24 -11.94
CA ALA A 430 3.94 -21.50 -10.69
C ALA A 430 4.40 -22.40 -9.52
N ASN A 431 3.86 -23.61 -9.40
CA ASN A 431 4.21 -24.53 -8.32
C ASN A 431 5.63 -25.06 -8.46
N THR A 432 6.03 -25.43 -9.69
CA THR A 432 7.39 -25.86 -9.99
C THR A 432 8.40 -24.74 -9.76
N LEU A 433 8.07 -23.51 -10.17
CA LEU A 433 8.91 -22.34 -9.90
C LEU A 433 9.07 -22.14 -8.38
N GLY A 434 7.98 -22.15 -7.62
CA GLY A 434 8.03 -22.04 -6.15
C GLY A 434 8.92 -23.09 -5.50
N SER A 435 8.80 -24.35 -5.93
CA SER A 435 9.63 -25.46 -5.42
C SER A 435 11.12 -25.25 -5.74
N ARG A 436 11.46 -24.77 -6.95
CA ARG A 436 12.84 -24.48 -7.34
C ARG A 436 13.41 -23.28 -6.60
N LEU A 437 12.62 -22.23 -6.40
CA LEU A 437 13.01 -21.08 -5.57
C LEU A 437 13.37 -21.53 -4.15
N ALA A 438 12.51 -22.34 -3.52
CA ALA A 438 12.73 -22.86 -2.18
C ALA A 438 13.96 -23.77 -2.06
N SER A 439 14.28 -24.53 -3.12
CA SER A 439 15.45 -25.43 -3.16
C SER A 439 16.74 -24.79 -3.70
N GLY A 440 16.68 -23.57 -4.23
CA GLY A 440 17.81 -22.90 -4.90
C GLY A 440 18.18 -23.52 -6.27
N ASP A 441 17.26 -24.23 -6.93
CA ASP A 441 17.53 -24.86 -8.23
C ASP A 441 17.25 -23.90 -9.41
N PHE A 442 17.97 -22.80 -9.45
CA PHE A 442 17.92 -21.79 -10.52
C PHE A 442 19.24 -21.04 -10.59
N ASP A 443 19.50 -20.24 -11.63
CA ASP A 443 20.59 -19.26 -11.67
C ASP A 443 20.04 -17.84 -11.54
N ILE A 444 19.04 -17.49 -12.36
CA ILE A 444 18.27 -16.23 -12.31
C ILE A 444 16.79 -16.61 -12.25
N ALA A 445 16.00 -15.96 -11.42
CA ALA A 445 14.59 -16.27 -11.32
C ALA A 445 13.72 -15.00 -11.16
N GLY A 446 12.51 -15.05 -11.72
CA GLY A 446 11.54 -13.97 -11.57
C GLY A 446 10.77 -13.63 -12.84
N PRO A 447 10.11 -12.44 -12.90
CA PRO A 447 10.16 -11.43 -11.86
C PRO A 447 9.53 -11.92 -10.57
N LEU A 448 10.20 -11.58 -9.48
CA LEU A 448 9.67 -11.60 -8.12
C LEU A 448 9.27 -10.17 -7.77
N GLY A 449 8.59 -9.98 -6.66
CA GLY A 449 8.22 -8.65 -6.21
C GLY A 449 7.70 -8.66 -4.79
N TRP A 450 7.60 -7.47 -4.22
CA TRP A 450 6.96 -7.24 -2.94
C TRP A 450 6.03 -6.04 -3.04
N THR A 451 4.85 -6.19 -2.50
CA THR A 451 3.91 -5.10 -2.26
C THR A 451 3.83 -4.91 -0.76
N ALA A 452 3.93 -3.69 -0.28
CA ALA A 452 3.87 -3.41 1.14
C ALA A 452 2.55 -3.92 1.75
N ASP A 453 2.65 -4.76 2.77
CA ASP A 453 1.53 -5.13 3.63
C ASP A 453 1.15 -3.96 4.54
N TYR A 454 2.16 -3.21 4.99
CA TYR A 454 2.04 -1.92 5.66
C TYR A 454 3.23 -1.02 5.30
N PRO A 455 3.07 0.32 5.30
CA PRO A 455 4.07 1.24 4.74
C PRO A 455 5.21 1.55 5.73
N ASP A 456 5.95 0.53 6.16
CA ASP A 456 7.11 0.65 7.06
C ASP A 456 8.28 -0.20 6.55
N PRO A 457 9.53 0.25 6.72
CA PRO A 457 10.72 -0.53 6.38
C PRO A 457 10.76 -1.94 7.00
N ALA A 458 10.15 -2.14 8.18
CA ALA A 458 10.08 -3.46 8.83
C ALA A 458 9.30 -4.51 8.03
N ASP A 459 8.47 -4.11 7.07
CA ASP A 459 7.81 -5.01 6.14
C ASP A 459 8.72 -5.49 4.99
N TRP A 460 9.79 -4.76 4.70
CA TRP A 460 10.63 -4.96 3.53
C TRP A 460 11.98 -5.61 3.84
N TYR A 461 12.75 -5.03 4.74
CA TYR A 461 14.13 -5.46 4.97
C TYR A 461 14.26 -6.91 5.45
N PRO A 462 13.34 -7.46 6.26
CA PRO A 462 13.43 -8.86 6.67
C PRO A 462 13.42 -9.87 5.53
N ILE A 463 12.90 -9.50 4.33
CA ILE A 463 12.84 -10.39 3.15
C ILE A 463 14.22 -10.94 2.78
N PHE A 464 15.29 -10.14 2.94
CA PHE A 464 16.65 -10.54 2.60
C PHE A 464 17.51 -11.01 3.78
N LEU A 465 16.91 -11.19 4.98
CA LEU A 465 17.64 -11.83 6.09
C LEU A 465 18.07 -13.26 5.70
N THR A 466 19.23 -13.67 6.15
CA THR A 466 19.79 -14.99 5.90
C THR A 466 18.81 -16.13 6.25
N THR A 467 17.97 -15.93 7.25
CA THR A 467 17.02 -16.95 7.76
C THR A 467 15.61 -16.81 7.21
N ASN A 468 15.32 -15.79 6.38
CA ASN A 468 13.97 -15.56 5.88
C ASN A 468 13.67 -16.47 4.68
N SER A 469 12.51 -17.13 4.70
CA SER A 469 12.06 -18.02 3.62
C SER A 469 11.76 -17.31 2.29
N ASN A 470 11.56 -15.99 2.29
CA ASN A 470 11.37 -15.18 1.08
C ASN A 470 12.70 -14.72 0.46
N ASN A 471 13.84 -15.01 1.12
CA ASN A 471 15.17 -14.72 0.59
C ASN A 471 15.56 -15.73 -0.49
N TYR A 472 14.85 -15.72 -1.60
CA TYR A 472 15.10 -16.66 -2.70
C TYR A 472 16.46 -16.47 -3.38
N SER A 473 17.11 -15.31 -3.22
CA SER A 473 18.47 -15.10 -3.71
C SER A 473 19.54 -15.89 -2.93
N LEU A 474 19.18 -16.47 -1.78
CA LEU A 474 20.06 -17.12 -0.83
C LEU A 474 21.16 -16.16 -0.34
N TYR A 475 20.86 -14.87 -0.25
CA TYR A 475 21.76 -13.84 0.23
C TYR A 475 22.11 -14.09 1.69
N GLN A 476 23.41 -14.05 1.99
CA GLN A 476 23.94 -14.27 3.33
C GLN A 476 24.94 -13.16 3.66
N ASN A 477 24.56 -12.27 4.55
CA ASN A 477 25.41 -11.18 5.00
C ASN A 477 25.08 -10.84 6.45
N GLY A 478 25.96 -11.27 7.38
CA GLY A 478 25.74 -11.06 8.82
C GLY A 478 25.68 -9.58 9.21
N HIS A 479 26.39 -8.69 8.49
CA HIS A 479 26.29 -7.26 8.76
C HIS A 479 24.92 -6.68 8.36
N TYR A 480 24.37 -7.13 7.22
CA TYR A 480 23.01 -6.79 6.82
C TYR A 480 22.00 -7.30 7.86
N ASP A 481 22.13 -8.56 8.26
CA ASP A 481 21.23 -9.18 9.25
C ASP A 481 21.27 -8.41 10.58
N ASP A 482 22.45 -8.03 11.06
CA ASP A 482 22.63 -7.24 12.30
C ASP A 482 21.94 -5.88 12.20
N LEU A 483 22.16 -5.13 11.10
CA LEU A 483 21.54 -3.83 10.88
C LEU A 483 20.01 -3.91 10.88
N VAL A 484 19.45 -4.89 10.17
CA VAL A 484 17.98 -5.09 10.09
C VAL A 484 17.40 -5.46 11.44
N ASN A 485 18.06 -6.38 12.18
CA ASN A 485 17.57 -6.81 13.49
C ASN A 485 17.66 -5.70 14.55
N VAL A 486 18.69 -4.86 14.51
CA VAL A 486 18.80 -3.68 15.40
C VAL A 486 17.72 -2.67 15.06
N ALA A 487 17.60 -2.28 13.79
CA ALA A 487 16.59 -1.33 13.33
C ALA A 487 15.16 -1.77 13.66
N ALA A 488 14.86 -3.07 13.57
CA ALA A 488 13.53 -3.59 13.86
C ALA A 488 13.04 -3.31 15.28
N THR A 489 13.95 -3.09 16.23
CA THR A 489 13.65 -2.90 17.66
C THR A 489 14.03 -1.51 18.19
N ASP A 490 14.59 -0.64 17.34
CA ASP A 490 15.00 0.70 17.76
C ASP A 490 13.79 1.64 17.79
N ASP A 491 13.47 2.18 18.96
CA ASP A 491 12.39 3.15 19.20
C ASP A 491 12.74 4.59 18.82
N ASP A 492 14.03 4.90 18.65
CA ASP A 492 14.49 6.15 18.05
C ASP A 492 14.36 6.07 16.52
N LEU A 493 13.29 6.65 15.99
CA LEU A 493 12.98 6.59 14.56
C LEU A 493 14.08 7.15 13.67
N GLY A 494 14.87 8.13 14.15
CA GLY A 494 15.97 8.71 13.37
C GLY A 494 17.15 7.74 13.25
N ARG A 495 17.52 7.07 14.35
CA ARG A 495 18.56 6.05 14.37
C ARG A 495 18.14 4.81 13.58
N ARG A 496 16.90 4.36 13.76
CA ARG A 496 16.26 3.29 13.00
C ARG A 496 16.35 3.50 11.48
N ASP A 497 16.05 4.73 11.01
CA ASP A 497 16.16 5.07 9.59
C ASP A 497 17.61 4.98 9.07
N GLN A 498 18.60 5.38 9.90
CA GLN A 498 20.01 5.28 9.53
C GLN A 498 20.47 3.82 9.44
N GLU A 499 20.04 2.97 10.32
CA GLU A 499 20.35 1.53 10.32
C GLU A 499 19.76 0.86 9.08
N TYR A 500 18.50 1.09 8.78
CA TYR A 500 17.86 0.61 7.55
C TYR A 500 18.54 1.16 6.29
N LEU A 501 18.94 2.44 6.27
CA LEU A 501 19.67 3.02 5.14
C LEU A 501 21.04 2.34 4.93
N GLN A 502 21.75 1.97 6.00
CA GLN A 502 23.00 1.21 5.88
C GLN A 502 22.74 -0.20 5.33
N ALA A 503 21.70 -0.88 5.82
CA ALA A 503 21.29 -2.18 5.29
C ALA A 503 20.95 -2.10 3.80
N GLN A 504 20.24 -1.05 3.37
CA GLN A 504 19.90 -0.84 1.96
C GLN A 504 21.15 -0.61 1.10
N LYS A 505 22.10 0.21 1.56
CA LYS A 505 23.38 0.41 0.87
C LYS A 505 24.12 -0.90 0.64
N GLN A 506 24.16 -1.74 1.68
CA GLN A 506 24.79 -3.06 1.61
C GLN A 506 24.07 -3.95 0.57
N LEU A 507 22.73 -4.05 0.66
CA LEU A 507 21.93 -4.88 -0.23
C LEU A 507 22.07 -4.48 -1.70
N VAL A 508 21.94 -3.18 -1.99
CA VAL A 508 22.01 -2.66 -3.36
C VAL A 508 23.43 -2.84 -3.94
N GLY A 509 24.47 -2.63 -3.13
CA GLY A 509 25.88 -2.81 -3.53
C GLY A 509 26.27 -4.28 -3.74
N ASP A 510 25.73 -5.20 -2.94
CA ASP A 510 25.97 -6.64 -3.10
C ASP A 510 25.17 -7.24 -4.26
N ALA A 511 24.15 -6.54 -4.71
CA ALA A 511 23.28 -6.89 -5.85
C ALA A 511 22.80 -8.35 -5.82
N PRO A 512 22.16 -8.84 -4.74
CA PRO A 512 21.59 -10.18 -4.76
C PRO A 512 20.39 -10.29 -5.73
N VAL A 513 19.87 -9.15 -6.14
CA VAL A 513 18.80 -9.00 -7.11
C VAL A 513 19.10 -7.85 -8.07
N VAL A 514 18.51 -7.87 -9.25
CA VAL A 514 18.39 -6.68 -10.11
C VAL A 514 16.99 -6.11 -9.95
N PHE A 515 16.91 -4.89 -9.40
CA PHE A 515 15.64 -4.16 -9.32
C PHE A 515 15.23 -3.72 -10.72
N LEU A 516 13.95 -3.80 -11.04
CA LEU A 516 13.43 -3.52 -12.38
C LEU A 516 12.50 -2.30 -12.39
N ALA A 517 11.45 -2.36 -11.61
CA ALA A 517 10.40 -1.35 -11.66
C ALA A 517 9.68 -1.23 -10.33
N GLN A 518 9.22 -0.03 -10.03
CA GLN A 518 8.14 0.25 -9.10
C GLN A 518 6.84 0.45 -9.90
N SER A 519 5.74 -0.14 -9.46
CA SER A 519 4.42 0.09 -10.05
C SER A 519 3.95 1.52 -9.84
N VAL A 520 3.20 2.03 -10.80
CA VAL A 520 2.46 3.28 -10.68
C VAL A 520 0.99 2.98 -10.93
N SER A 521 0.16 3.16 -9.91
CA SER A 521 -1.29 3.03 -10.04
C SER A 521 -1.84 4.19 -10.86
N TRP A 522 -2.72 3.88 -11.80
CA TRP A 522 -3.41 4.84 -12.63
C TRP A 522 -4.89 4.79 -12.38
N PHE A 523 -5.49 5.95 -12.12
CA PHE A 523 -6.92 6.08 -11.89
C PHE A 523 -7.52 7.11 -12.84
N LEU A 524 -8.70 6.86 -13.36
CA LEU A 524 -9.51 7.85 -14.02
C LEU A 524 -10.52 8.42 -13.03
N VAL A 525 -10.60 9.75 -12.94
CA VAL A 525 -11.50 10.46 -12.03
C VAL A 525 -12.28 11.50 -12.84
N GLN A 526 -13.60 11.50 -12.71
CA GLN A 526 -14.45 12.48 -13.39
C GLN A 526 -14.16 13.89 -12.88
N PRO A 527 -14.17 14.92 -13.76
CA PRO A 527 -13.75 16.27 -13.41
C PRO A 527 -14.64 16.98 -12.40
N TYR A 528 -15.83 16.48 -12.15
CA TYR A 528 -16.76 16.99 -11.11
C TYR A 528 -16.54 16.36 -9.73
N VAL A 529 -15.80 15.26 -9.62
CA VAL A 529 -15.41 14.68 -8.33
C VAL A 529 -14.31 15.54 -7.70
N ARG A 530 -14.50 15.96 -6.47
CA ARG A 530 -13.62 16.85 -5.73
C ARG A 530 -13.24 16.28 -4.36
N GLY A 531 -12.18 16.81 -3.77
CA GLY A 531 -11.65 16.35 -2.49
C GLY A 531 -10.84 15.05 -2.60
N VAL A 532 -10.57 14.63 -3.83
CA VAL A 532 -9.76 13.44 -4.11
C VAL A 532 -8.33 13.68 -3.68
N SER A 533 -7.79 12.74 -2.90
CA SER A 533 -6.36 12.61 -2.62
C SER A 533 -5.94 11.19 -3.00
N ALA A 534 -4.83 11.05 -3.69
CA ALA A 534 -4.26 9.75 -4.01
C ALA A 534 -3.12 9.44 -3.04
N SER A 535 -3.06 8.20 -2.56
CA SER A 535 -2.02 7.67 -1.69
C SER A 535 -1.38 6.44 -2.35
N PRO A 536 -0.10 6.14 -2.05
CA PRO A 536 0.55 4.93 -2.56
C PRO A 536 -0.11 3.60 -2.17
N VAL A 537 -1.03 3.62 -1.21
CA VAL A 537 -1.78 2.44 -0.74
C VAL A 537 -3.24 2.41 -1.19
N ASP A 538 -3.66 3.39 -2.03
CA ASP A 538 -5.04 3.48 -2.50
C ASP A 538 -5.33 2.44 -3.60
N ASP A 539 -6.48 1.78 -3.50
CA ASP A 539 -7.12 1.03 -4.59
C ASP A 539 -8.05 1.94 -5.41
N TRP A 540 -8.56 3.01 -4.80
CA TRP A 540 -9.18 4.12 -5.50
C TRP A 540 -8.88 5.44 -4.76
N PRO A 541 -8.64 6.54 -5.47
CA PRO A 541 -8.17 7.78 -4.86
C PRO A 541 -9.28 8.43 -4.01
N GLY A 542 -8.99 8.60 -2.73
CA GLY A 542 -9.91 9.18 -1.74
C GLY A 542 -10.38 8.22 -0.66
N GLU A 543 -10.05 6.93 -0.73
CA GLU A 543 -10.49 5.94 0.25
C GLU A 543 -9.97 6.19 1.67
N LEU A 544 -8.78 6.77 1.83
CA LEU A 544 -8.23 7.13 3.14
C LEU A 544 -8.95 8.34 3.78
N ALA A 545 -9.64 9.15 2.99
CA ALA A 545 -10.33 10.34 3.48
C ALA A 545 -11.70 10.54 2.80
N PRO A 546 -12.60 9.54 2.80
CA PRO A 546 -13.84 9.57 2.04
C PRO A 546 -14.79 10.70 2.48
N GLY A 547 -14.66 11.19 3.71
CA GLY A 547 -15.41 12.34 4.21
C GLY A 547 -15.05 13.68 3.56
N ARG A 548 -13.96 13.77 2.77
CA ARG A 548 -13.55 14.98 2.03
C ARG A 548 -14.14 15.04 0.62
N LEU A 549 -14.70 13.96 0.14
CA LEU A 549 -15.22 13.87 -1.22
C LEU A 549 -16.56 14.62 -1.37
N TYR A 550 -16.74 15.27 -2.52
CA TYR A 550 -17.98 15.90 -2.92
C TYR A 550 -18.07 16.00 -4.45
N LEU A 551 -19.29 16.13 -4.96
CA LEU A 551 -19.57 16.23 -6.39
C LEU A 551 -20.08 17.63 -6.74
N LEU A 552 -19.55 18.19 -7.84
CA LEU A 552 -20.02 19.44 -8.43
C LEU A 552 -21.12 19.16 -9.46
N GLU A 553 -21.96 20.17 -9.75
CA GLU A 553 -22.92 20.11 -10.86
C GLU A 553 -22.21 19.82 -12.19
N HIS A 554 -22.72 18.87 -12.97
CA HIS A 554 -22.16 18.40 -14.24
C HIS A 554 -23.27 17.99 -15.21
#